data_30792023c62b221f8570d78cef3cc9b9
#
_entry.id   30792023c62b221f8570d78cef3cc9b9
#
_cell.length_a   1.000
_cell.length_b   1.000
_cell.length_c   1.000
_cell.angle_alpha   90.00
_cell.angle_beta   90.00
_cell.angle_gamma   90.00
#
_symmetry.space_group_name_H-M   'P 1'
#
loop_
_entity.id
_entity.type
_entity.pdbx_description
1 polymer ?
#
loop_
_entity_poly.entity_id
_entity_poly.type
_entity_poly.pdbx_seq_one_letter_code
_entity_poly.pdbx_strand_id
1 'polypeptide(L)'
;AMLCSHSVQETMDLAGVAHLAAIKGRVPFLHFFDGFRTSHEIQKVEVMDYAHFDRLLDREALLEFRNNALNPENPKTRGTAQNDDIYFQTREVSNRFYDALPDVVNEYMQ
;
A
#
# COMPACT_ATOMS: atom_id res chain seq x y z
N ALA A 1 -6.02 0.08 4.20
CA ALA A 1 -5.47 -0.67 5.33
C ALA A 1 -4.70 0.26 6.27
N MET A 2 -4.37 -0.23 7.46
CA MET A 2 -3.64 0.55 8.46
C MET A 2 -2.50 -0.29 9.01
N LEU A 3 -1.29 0.30 9.08
CA LEU A 3 -0.11 -0.26 9.73
C LEU A 3 0.35 0.68 10.83
N CYS A 4 0.56 0.16 12.02
CA CYS A 4 1.06 0.91 13.16
C CYS A 4 2.46 0.44 13.54
N SER A 5 3.39 1.37 13.71
CA SER A 5 4.74 1.10 14.21
C SER A 5 4.88 1.62 15.63
N HIS A 6 5.69 0.93 16.45
CA HIS A 6 5.93 1.33 17.84
C HIS A 6 7.39 1.71 18.12
N SER A 7 8.28 1.60 17.14
CA SER A 7 9.69 1.97 17.25
C SER A 7 10.18 2.69 15.99
N VAL A 8 11.33 3.36 16.09
CA VAL A 8 11.95 4.05 14.95
C VAL A 8 12.36 3.06 13.86
N GLN A 9 12.87 1.88 14.24
CA GLN A 9 13.24 0.83 13.29
C GLN A 9 12.00 0.31 12.56
N GLU A 10 10.93 -0.03 13.26
CA GLU A 10 9.69 -0.47 12.61
C GLU A 10 9.08 0.59 11.71
N THR A 11 9.21 1.86 12.07
CA THR A 11 8.73 2.95 11.19
C THR A 11 9.48 2.93 9.85
N MET A 12 10.78 2.68 9.88
CA MET A 12 11.59 2.55 8.68
C MET A 12 11.16 1.32 7.85
N ASP A 13 11.05 0.17 8.48
CA ASP A 13 10.78 -1.11 7.83
C ASP A 13 9.36 -1.18 7.28
N LEU A 14 8.37 -0.86 8.11
CA LEU A 14 6.97 -0.91 7.71
C LEU A 14 6.57 0.15 6.69
N ALA A 15 7.34 1.23 6.55
CA ALA A 15 7.15 2.17 5.45
C ALA A 15 7.36 1.48 4.10
N GLY A 16 8.43 0.69 3.96
CA GLY A 16 8.68 -0.13 2.77
C GLY A 16 7.58 -1.15 2.51
N VAL A 17 7.22 -1.90 3.54
CA VAL A 17 6.12 -2.88 3.47
C VAL A 17 4.82 -2.24 3.02
N ALA A 18 4.46 -1.07 3.58
CA ALA A 18 3.24 -0.35 3.20
C ALA A 18 3.20 0.01 1.72
N HIS A 19 4.32 0.48 1.16
CA HIS A 19 4.40 0.83 -0.26
C HIS A 19 4.30 -0.40 -1.16
N LEU A 20 5.06 -1.46 -0.88
CA LEU A 20 5.03 -2.69 -1.67
C LEU A 20 3.65 -3.37 -1.60
N ALA A 21 3.09 -3.46 -0.40
CA ALA A 21 1.78 -4.08 -0.19
C ALA A 21 0.64 -3.25 -0.81
N ALA A 22 0.72 -1.91 -0.82
CA ALA A 22 -0.27 -1.07 -1.48
C ALA A 22 -0.29 -1.31 -2.99
N ILE A 23 0.87 -1.47 -3.62
CA ILE A 23 0.99 -1.73 -5.05
C ILE A 23 0.43 -3.13 -5.37
N LYS A 24 0.93 -4.17 -4.73
CA LYS A 24 0.53 -5.56 -4.97
C LYS A 24 -0.91 -5.84 -4.56
N GLY A 25 -1.30 -5.38 -3.38
CA GLY A 25 -2.62 -5.61 -2.80
C GLY A 25 -3.71 -4.68 -3.34
N ARG A 26 -3.36 -3.63 -4.09
CA ARG A 26 -4.31 -2.63 -4.65
C ARG A 26 -5.20 -1.96 -3.60
N VAL A 27 -4.73 -1.87 -2.37
CA VAL A 27 -5.43 -1.25 -1.26
C VAL A 27 -4.57 -0.12 -0.71
N PRO A 28 -5.12 1.08 -0.50
CA PRO A 28 -4.34 2.17 0.09
C PRO A 28 -4.00 1.86 1.54
N PHE A 29 -2.81 2.29 1.96
CA PHE A 29 -2.31 2.14 3.32
C PHE A 29 -2.20 3.49 4.01
N LEU A 30 -2.57 3.52 5.27
CA LEU A 30 -2.18 4.53 6.24
C LEU A 30 -1.14 3.89 7.17
N HIS A 31 0.12 4.32 7.06
CA HIS A 31 1.17 3.96 7.99
C HIS A 31 1.28 5.07 9.04
N PHE A 32 1.25 4.71 10.31
CA PHE A 32 1.28 5.68 11.40
C PHE A 32 2.04 5.15 12.61
N PHE A 33 2.50 6.06 13.42
CA PHE A 33 3.22 5.82 14.67
C PHE A 33 2.88 6.90 15.67
N ASP A 34 3.27 6.72 16.93
CA ASP A 34 2.99 7.69 17.96
C ASP A 34 3.77 9.00 17.71
N GLY A 35 3.11 10.12 17.91
CA GLY A 35 3.75 11.43 17.94
C GLY A 35 4.59 11.58 19.21
N PHE A 36 5.57 12.44 19.20
CA PHE A 36 6.46 12.79 20.28
C PHE A 36 7.54 11.74 20.60
N ARG A 37 7.23 10.50 20.93
CA ARG A 37 8.27 9.48 21.16
C ARG A 37 8.92 9.05 19.84
N THR A 38 8.26 8.26 19.05
CA THR A 38 8.83 7.71 17.80
C THR A 38 9.19 8.82 16.81
N SER A 39 8.38 9.89 16.72
CA SER A 39 8.62 10.97 15.77
C SER A 39 9.80 11.91 16.13
N HIS A 40 10.22 11.97 17.39
CA HIS A 40 11.28 12.86 17.88
C HIS A 40 12.48 12.11 18.47
N GLU A 41 12.44 10.80 18.53
CA GLU A 41 13.51 9.99 19.07
C GLU A 41 14.65 9.87 18.04
N ILE A 42 15.88 10.04 18.51
CA ILE A 42 17.08 9.82 17.69
C ILE A 42 17.60 8.43 18.00
N GLN A 43 17.49 7.52 17.04
CA GLN A 43 17.99 6.17 17.15
C GLN A 43 18.84 5.79 15.94
N LYS A 44 19.79 4.90 16.16
CA LYS A 44 20.48 4.22 15.08
C LYS A 44 19.55 3.14 14.51
N VAL A 45 19.31 3.18 13.21
CA VAL A 45 18.49 2.21 12.51
C VAL A 45 19.31 1.48 11.45
N GLU A 46 18.92 0.26 11.15
CA GLU A 46 19.41 -0.47 9.98
C GLU A 46 18.57 -0.09 8.78
N VAL A 47 19.23 0.31 7.70
CA VAL A 47 18.57 0.75 6.47
C VAL A 47 18.60 -0.38 5.45
N MET A 48 17.43 -0.79 4.96
CA MET A 48 17.35 -1.77 3.89
C MET A 48 17.96 -1.23 2.60
N ASP A 49 18.67 -2.08 1.88
CA ASP A 49 19.21 -1.76 0.57
C ASP A 49 18.06 -1.56 -0.46
N TYR A 50 18.16 -0.51 -1.25
CA TYR A 50 17.21 -0.26 -2.35
C TYR A 50 17.14 -1.40 -3.36
N ALA A 51 18.23 -2.14 -3.57
CA ALA A 51 18.22 -3.33 -4.40
C ALA A 51 17.29 -4.43 -3.85
N HIS A 52 17.09 -4.48 -2.53
CA HIS A 52 16.12 -5.38 -1.91
C HIS A 52 14.68 -5.01 -2.29
N PHE A 53 14.33 -3.73 -2.16
CA PHE A 53 13.02 -3.24 -2.60
C PHE A 53 12.76 -3.48 -4.09
N ASP A 54 13.77 -3.29 -4.93
CA ASP A 54 13.67 -3.52 -6.37
C ASP A 54 13.36 -4.98 -6.72
N ARG A 55 13.91 -5.92 -5.96
CA ARG A 55 13.60 -7.36 -6.12
C ARG A 55 12.21 -7.74 -5.65
N LEU A 56 11.70 -7.08 -4.61
CA LEU A 56 10.40 -7.36 -4.02
C LEU A 56 9.25 -6.67 -4.77
N LEU A 57 9.54 -5.66 -5.59
CA LEU A 57 8.53 -4.90 -6.29
C LEU A 57 7.80 -5.74 -7.33
N ASP A 58 6.49 -5.87 -7.16
CA ASP A 58 5.60 -6.44 -8.17
C ASP A 58 5.47 -5.47 -9.36
N ARG A 59 6.26 -5.72 -10.41
CA ARG A 59 6.35 -4.84 -11.58
C ARG A 59 5.08 -4.88 -12.44
N GLU A 60 4.38 -6.00 -12.46
CA GLU A 60 3.13 -6.14 -13.19
C GLU A 60 2.04 -5.29 -12.51
N ALA A 61 1.90 -5.42 -11.20
CA ALA A 61 0.97 -4.61 -10.42
C ALA A 61 1.29 -3.10 -10.52
N LEU A 62 2.58 -2.73 -10.51
CA LEU A 62 3.01 -1.35 -10.71
C LEU A 62 2.64 -0.82 -12.10
N LEU A 63 2.85 -1.62 -13.15
CA LEU A 63 2.49 -1.25 -14.52
C LEU A 63 0.99 -1.06 -14.65
N GLU A 64 0.21 -1.98 -14.09
CA GLU A 64 -1.24 -1.87 -14.09
C GLU A 64 -1.72 -0.62 -13.32
N PHE A 65 -1.13 -0.33 -12.18
CA PHE A 65 -1.41 0.90 -11.43
C PHE A 65 -1.15 2.14 -12.28
N ARG A 66 -0.02 2.21 -12.97
CA ARG A 66 0.32 3.32 -13.86
C ARG A 66 -0.61 3.44 -15.06
N ASN A 67 -0.97 2.33 -15.69
CA ASN A 67 -1.91 2.30 -16.81
C ASN A 67 -3.32 2.73 -16.39
N ASN A 68 -3.64 2.59 -15.13
CA ASN A 68 -4.89 3.04 -14.54
C ASN A 68 -4.83 4.47 -13.98
N ALA A 69 -3.71 5.15 -14.02
CA ALA A 69 -3.62 6.55 -13.63
C ALA A 69 -4.36 7.48 -14.61
N LEU A 70 -4.71 8.67 -14.12
CA LEU A 70 -5.31 9.70 -14.98
C LEU A 70 -4.25 10.17 -15.99
N ASN A 71 -4.52 9.89 -17.26
CA ASN A 71 -3.62 10.23 -18.34
C ASN A 71 -4.43 10.83 -19.51
N PRO A 72 -4.14 12.08 -19.93
CA PRO A 72 -4.84 12.70 -21.06
C PRO A 72 -4.70 11.93 -22.40
N GLU A 73 -3.59 11.22 -22.59
CA GLU A 73 -3.34 10.42 -23.79
C GLU A 73 -4.11 9.08 -23.78
N ASN A 74 -4.52 8.63 -22.59
CA ASN A 74 -5.34 7.43 -22.41
C ASN A 74 -6.45 7.72 -21.38
N PRO A 75 -7.44 8.54 -21.72
CA PRO A 75 -8.45 8.99 -20.79
C PRO A 75 -9.34 7.84 -20.32
N LYS A 76 -9.60 7.80 -19.02
CA LYS A 76 -10.51 6.85 -18.39
C LYS A 76 -11.53 7.60 -17.55
N THR A 77 -12.80 7.23 -17.68
CA THR A 77 -13.86 7.77 -16.82
C THR A 77 -13.84 7.07 -15.46
N ARG A 78 -13.85 7.88 -14.41
CA ARG A 78 -13.91 7.42 -13.02
C ARG A 78 -14.83 8.32 -12.20
N GLY A 79 -15.32 7.78 -11.09
CA GLY A 79 -16.03 8.57 -10.10
C GLY A 79 -17.38 9.10 -10.59
N THR A 80 -18.03 8.39 -11.49
CA THR A 80 -19.41 8.70 -11.89
C THR A 80 -20.35 8.44 -10.72
N ALA A 81 -21.49 9.16 -10.69
CA ALA A 81 -22.56 8.86 -9.76
C ALA A 81 -23.07 7.43 -10.01
N GLN A 82 -23.20 6.65 -8.95
CA GLN A 82 -23.68 5.28 -9.00
C GLN A 82 -24.90 5.14 -8.10
N ASN A 83 -25.91 4.42 -8.58
CA ASN A 83 -27.04 4.01 -7.75
C ASN A 83 -26.57 2.98 -6.72
N ASP A 84 -27.36 2.81 -5.68
CA ASP A 84 -27.02 1.94 -4.55
C ASP A 84 -26.72 0.49 -4.96
N ASP A 85 -27.48 -0.04 -5.91
CA ASP A 85 -27.29 -1.39 -6.45
C ASP A 85 -25.97 -1.52 -7.22
N ILE A 86 -25.62 -0.58 -8.07
CA ILE A 86 -24.36 -0.57 -8.83
C ILE A 86 -23.16 -0.37 -7.89
N TYR A 87 -23.28 0.55 -6.94
CA TYR A 87 -22.22 0.80 -5.96
C TYR A 87 -21.97 -0.41 -5.06
N PHE A 88 -23.04 -1.08 -4.62
CA PHE A 88 -22.94 -2.30 -3.84
C PHE A 88 -22.15 -3.39 -4.57
N GLN A 89 -22.47 -3.66 -5.82
CA GLN A 89 -21.75 -4.65 -6.63
C GLN A 89 -20.27 -4.29 -6.79
N THR A 90 -19.96 -3.02 -7.03
CA THR A 90 -18.59 -2.54 -7.13
C THR A 90 -17.81 -2.74 -5.82
N ARG A 91 -18.46 -2.48 -4.70
CA ARG A 91 -17.86 -2.71 -3.37
C ARG A 91 -17.63 -4.19 -3.08
N GLU A 92 -18.58 -5.06 -3.40
CA GLU A 92 -18.43 -6.51 -3.23
C GLU A 92 -17.24 -7.07 -4.03
N VAL A 93 -17.09 -6.66 -5.28
CA VAL A 93 -15.95 -7.07 -6.12
C VAL A 93 -14.60 -6.66 -5.51
N SER A 94 -14.55 -5.59 -4.73
CA SER A 94 -13.31 -5.13 -4.07
C SER A 94 -12.91 -5.98 -2.87
N ASN A 95 -13.80 -6.78 -2.29
CA ASN A 95 -13.52 -7.59 -1.09
C ASN A 95 -12.36 -8.56 -1.31
N ARG A 96 -12.22 -9.13 -2.49
CA ARG A 96 -11.10 -10.02 -2.85
C ARG A 96 -9.72 -9.41 -2.58
N PHE A 97 -9.57 -8.10 -2.69
CA PHE A 97 -8.32 -7.42 -2.42
C PHE A 97 -8.06 -7.30 -0.91
N TYR A 98 -9.12 -7.04 -0.14
CA TYR A 98 -9.02 -6.96 1.31
C TYR A 98 -8.79 -8.34 1.93
N ASP A 99 -9.42 -9.38 1.39
CA ASP A 99 -9.26 -10.76 1.86
C ASP A 99 -7.83 -11.29 1.64
N ALA A 100 -7.22 -10.92 0.51
CA ALA A 100 -5.84 -11.31 0.20
C ALA A 100 -4.77 -10.47 0.93
N LEU A 101 -5.14 -9.31 1.46
CA LEU A 101 -4.19 -8.33 1.97
C LEU A 101 -3.32 -8.81 3.13
N PRO A 102 -3.83 -9.57 4.12
CA PRO A 102 -2.99 -10.10 5.20
C PRO A 102 -1.84 -10.96 4.70
N ASP A 103 -2.09 -11.80 3.71
CA ASP A 103 -1.05 -12.66 3.13
C ASP A 103 -0.01 -11.84 2.36
N VAL A 104 -0.45 -10.83 1.62
CA VAL A 104 0.44 -9.89 0.92
C VAL A 104 1.35 -9.14 1.90
N VAL A 105 0.81 -8.66 3.01
CA VAL A 105 1.61 -7.98 4.04
C VAL A 105 2.60 -8.93 4.68
N ASN A 106 2.16 -10.14 5.06
CA ASN A 106 3.02 -11.13 5.67
C ASN A 106 4.18 -11.55 4.76
N GLU A 107 3.95 -11.64 3.45
CA GLU A 107 5.01 -11.93 2.46
C GLU A 107 6.13 -10.88 2.51
N TYR A 108 5.78 -9.61 2.67
CA TYR A 108 6.75 -8.52 2.72
C TYR A 108 7.38 -8.27 4.10
N MET A 109 6.83 -8.88 5.14
CA MET A 109 7.38 -8.80 6.50
C MET A 109 8.41 -9.89 6.82
N GLN A 110 8.61 -10.87 5.94
CA GLN A 110 9.59 -11.96 6.06
C GLN A 110 10.94 -11.56 5.47
#